data_79194928ec2442c06089d55142e56df4
#
_entry.id   79194928ec2442c06089d55142e56df4
#
_cell.length_a   1.000
_cell.length_b   1.000
_cell.length_c   1.000
_cell.angle_alpha   90.00
_cell.angle_beta   90.00
_cell.angle_gamma   90.00
#
_symmetry.space_group_name_H-M   'P 1'
#
loop_
_entity.id
_entity.type
_entity.pdbx_description
1 polymer ?
#
loop_
_entity_poly.entity_id
_entity_poly.type
_entity_poly.pdbx_seq_one_letter_code
_entity_poly.pdbx_strand_id
1 'polypeptide(L)'
;MVTPSELQATTTHADTFNGFLNRFLIVCCRRPGLVAMPPTVAPSQFLDQRQAIRTALESRLILPDNEIRFDDDAEAFWVTDAYPRLENIRHGAAEALLARGAGHVIRLSIIFAVSENCHTIGVRHIKAALAVWFYVERSVKHLFGDSTGDAKADHILQELRAIPGGMTRLELHALTGRHYKSSDFNRIRNLLLQARLILVTTSPTAGRPVERWIATPQ
;
A
#
# COMPACT_ATOMS: atom_id res chain seq x y z
N MET A 1 17.79 4.60 -3.71
CA MET A 1 17.19 4.38 -2.39
C MET A 1 16.70 5.73 -1.91
N VAL A 2 15.46 5.81 -1.45
CA VAL A 2 14.82 7.04 -0.94
C VAL A 2 14.52 6.82 0.54
N THR A 3 14.68 7.83 1.38
CA THR A 3 14.30 7.73 2.79
C THR A 3 12.77 7.80 2.95
N PRO A 4 12.20 7.18 4.02
CA PRO A 4 10.76 7.28 4.28
C PRO A 4 10.25 8.72 4.31
N SER A 5 10.95 9.61 5.01
CA SER A 5 10.60 11.03 5.11
C SER A 5 10.65 11.77 3.78
N GLU A 6 11.65 11.48 2.95
CA GLU A 6 11.79 12.06 1.62
C GLU A 6 10.67 11.58 0.68
N LEU A 7 10.35 10.28 0.70
CA LEU A 7 9.24 9.73 -0.07
C LEU A 7 7.92 10.38 0.33
N GLN A 8 7.64 10.49 1.63
CA GLN A 8 6.44 11.14 2.14
C GLN A 8 6.36 12.62 1.77
N ALA A 9 7.47 13.36 1.87
CA ALA A 9 7.53 14.79 1.58
C ALA A 9 7.38 15.10 0.07
N THR A 10 7.86 14.21 -0.80
CA THR A 10 7.80 14.39 -2.26
C THR A 10 6.54 13.81 -2.90
N THR A 11 5.86 12.87 -2.23
CA THR A 11 4.63 12.28 -2.75
C THR A 11 3.47 13.27 -2.64
N THR A 12 2.92 13.66 -3.78
CA THR A 12 1.74 14.54 -3.82
C THR A 12 0.45 13.73 -3.77
N HIS A 13 -0.67 14.40 -3.46
CA HIS A 13 -2.00 13.80 -3.57
C HIS A 13 -2.25 13.25 -4.99
N ALA A 14 -1.83 14.00 -6.02
CA ALA A 14 -1.97 13.54 -7.39
C ALA A 14 -1.21 12.24 -7.66
N ASP A 15 0.03 12.11 -7.19
CA ASP A 15 0.85 10.92 -7.38
C ASP A 15 0.26 9.68 -6.69
N THR A 16 -0.41 9.89 -5.56
CA THR A 16 -1.10 8.83 -4.82
C THR A 16 -2.31 8.29 -5.58
N PHE A 17 -3.12 9.18 -6.17
CA PHE A 17 -4.42 8.81 -6.73
C PHE A 17 -4.46 8.70 -8.26
N ASN A 18 -3.46 9.21 -9.01
CA ASN A 18 -3.38 9.09 -10.47
C ASN A 18 -2.95 7.70 -10.97
N GLY A 19 -2.65 6.79 -10.07
CA GLY A 19 -2.23 5.43 -10.39
C GLY A 19 -0.76 5.30 -10.79
N PHE A 20 0.07 6.33 -10.58
CA PHE A 20 1.51 6.26 -10.86
C PHE A 20 2.22 5.36 -9.85
N LEU A 21 2.08 5.65 -8.56
CA LEU A 21 2.79 4.94 -7.50
C LEU A 21 2.32 3.48 -7.33
N ASN A 22 1.07 3.16 -7.64
CA ASN A 22 0.57 1.78 -7.54
C ASN A 22 1.13 0.83 -8.63
N ARG A 23 1.96 1.33 -9.54
CA ARG A 23 2.73 0.51 -10.50
C ARG A 23 4.05 0.01 -9.93
N PHE A 24 4.46 0.50 -8.77
CA PHE A 24 5.70 0.12 -8.10
C PHE A 24 5.43 -0.78 -6.91
N LEU A 25 6.33 -1.71 -6.66
CA LEU A 25 6.38 -2.48 -5.42
C LEU A 25 7.20 -1.68 -4.41
N ILE A 26 6.51 -1.00 -3.50
CA ILE A 26 7.14 -0.19 -2.46
C ILE A 26 7.61 -1.12 -1.34
N VAL A 27 8.92 -1.20 -1.15
CA VAL A 27 9.54 -2.07 -0.16
C VAL A 27 10.30 -1.21 0.85
N CYS A 28 9.87 -1.26 2.11
CA CYS A 28 10.54 -0.60 3.22
C CYS A 28 11.52 -1.59 3.87
N CYS A 29 12.80 -1.26 3.85
CA CYS A 29 13.83 -2.10 4.47
C CYS A 29 14.75 -1.28 5.37
N ARG A 30 15.25 -1.92 6.41
CA ARG A 30 16.24 -1.35 7.32
C ARG A 30 17.60 -1.99 7.08
N ARG A 31 18.63 -1.16 7.03
CA ARG A 31 20.01 -1.65 6.99
C ARG A 31 20.34 -2.32 8.33
N PRO A 32 20.70 -3.61 8.35
CA PRO A 32 20.95 -4.33 9.61
C PRO A 32 22.24 -3.91 10.32
N GLY A 33 23.19 -3.34 9.58
CA GLY A 33 24.48 -2.90 10.12
C GLY A 33 25.29 -2.09 9.11
N LEU A 34 26.34 -1.47 9.60
CA LEU A 34 27.34 -0.78 8.77
C LEU A 34 28.45 -1.76 8.40
N VAL A 35 28.66 -1.96 7.11
CA VAL A 35 29.79 -2.73 6.58
C VAL A 35 30.69 -1.74 5.85
N ALA A 36 31.80 -1.35 6.49
CA ALA A 36 32.70 -0.35 5.95
C ALA A 36 33.41 -0.85 4.67
N MET A 37 33.77 -2.13 4.66
CA MET A 37 34.37 -2.79 3.50
C MET A 37 33.59 -4.06 3.19
N PRO A 38 32.63 -4.01 2.25
CA PRO A 38 31.91 -5.21 1.85
C PRO A 38 32.90 -6.18 1.16
N PRO A 39 32.71 -7.50 1.31
CA PRO A 39 33.54 -8.48 0.64
C PRO A 39 33.40 -8.33 -0.90
N THR A 40 34.48 -8.51 -1.59
CA THR A 40 34.45 -8.57 -3.06
C THR A 40 33.74 -9.85 -3.49
N VAL A 41 32.69 -9.70 -4.26
CA VAL A 41 31.94 -10.85 -4.80
C VAL A 41 32.53 -11.22 -6.16
N ALA A 42 33.10 -12.41 -6.26
CA ALA A 42 33.65 -12.89 -7.52
C ALA A 42 32.51 -13.20 -8.52
N PRO A 43 32.64 -12.86 -9.81
CA PRO A 43 31.63 -13.19 -10.84
C PRO A 43 31.29 -14.68 -10.90
N SER A 44 32.23 -15.56 -10.52
CA SER A 44 32.03 -17.01 -10.46
C SER A 44 30.94 -17.44 -9.47
N GLN A 45 30.71 -16.66 -8.40
CA GLN A 45 29.67 -16.96 -7.41
C GLN A 45 28.24 -16.82 -7.95
N PHE A 46 28.07 -16.22 -9.14
CA PHE A 46 26.78 -16.04 -9.79
C PHE A 46 26.62 -16.93 -11.04
N LEU A 47 27.53 -17.87 -11.31
CA LEU A 47 27.45 -18.68 -12.52
C LEU A 47 26.19 -19.53 -12.57
N ASP A 48 25.82 -20.16 -11.43
CA ASP A 48 24.63 -21.01 -11.35
C ASP A 48 23.34 -20.19 -11.54
N GLN A 49 23.25 -19.03 -10.89
CA GLN A 49 22.11 -18.12 -11.02
C GLN A 49 22.02 -17.56 -12.44
N ARG A 50 23.15 -17.22 -13.05
CA ARG A 50 23.19 -16.77 -14.43
C ARG A 50 22.73 -17.85 -15.40
N GLN A 51 23.16 -19.09 -15.18
CA GLN A 51 22.72 -20.22 -16.00
C GLN A 51 21.24 -20.51 -15.80
N ALA A 52 20.74 -20.50 -14.55
CA ALA A 52 19.33 -20.68 -14.26
C ALA A 52 18.45 -19.62 -14.94
N ILE A 53 18.85 -18.35 -14.89
CA ILE A 53 18.15 -17.26 -15.58
C ILE A 53 18.16 -17.48 -17.11
N ARG A 54 19.30 -17.88 -17.68
CA ARG A 54 19.40 -18.17 -19.12
C ARG A 54 18.46 -19.30 -19.52
N THR A 55 18.49 -20.42 -18.79
CA THR A 55 17.60 -21.56 -19.05
C THR A 55 16.14 -21.16 -18.95
N ALA A 56 15.76 -20.36 -17.96
CA ALA A 56 14.39 -19.86 -17.79
C ALA A 56 13.96 -18.96 -18.96
N LEU A 57 14.86 -18.11 -19.48
CA LEU A 57 14.57 -17.27 -20.64
C LEU A 57 14.46 -18.07 -21.94
N GLU A 58 15.27 -19.11 -22.09
CA GLU A 58 15.23 -20.00 -23.25
C GLU A 58 13.97 -20.87 -23.24
N SER A 59 13.57 -21.40 -22.09
CA SER A 59 12.35 -22.22 -21.96
C SER A 59 11.07 -21.44 -22.24
N ARG A 60 11.06 -20.13 -21.96
CA ARG A 60 9.92 -19.26 -22.30
C ARG A 60 9.64 -19.23 -23.81
N LEU A 61 10.67 -19.37 -24.65
CA LEU A 61 10.52 -19.38 -26.12
C LEU A 61 9.78 -20.62 -26.63
N ILE A 62 9.59 -21.64 -25.79
CA ILE A 62 8.96 -22.91 -26.12
C ILE A 62 7.49 -22.97 -25.66
N LEU A 63 7.02 -21.94 -24.96
CA LEU A 63 5.62 -21.89 -24.52
C LEU A 63 4.69 -21.81 -25.74
N PRO A 64 3.65 -22.66 -25.82
CA PRO A 64 2.62 -22.53 -26.84
C PRO A 64 2.01 -21.12 -26.78
N ASP A 65 1.91 -20.44 -27.90
CA ASP A 65 1.32 -19.11 -28.04
C ASP A 65 1.93 -18.01 -27.13
N ASN A 66 3.12 -18.23 -26.56
CA ASN A 66 3.73 -17.36 -25.55
C ASN A 66 2.83 -17.10 -24.31
N GLU A 67 1.91 -18.00 -24.02
CA GLU A 67 1.02 -17.92 -22.88
C GLU A 67 1.45 -18.85 -21.75
N ILE A 68 1.34 -18.36 -20.52
CA ILE A 68 1.41 -19.16 -19.30
C ILE A 68 0.09 -19.03 -18.55
N ARG A 69 -0.50 -20.14 -18.16
CA ARG A 69 -1.81 -20.20 -17.50
C ARG A 69 -1.70 -20.81 -16.11
N PHE A 70 -2.70 -20.61 -15.28
CA PHE A 70 -2.85 -21.37 -14.05
C PHE A 70 -3.11 -22.84 -14.36
N ASP A 71 -2.58 -23.74 -13.53
CA ASP A 71 -3.13 -25.11 -13.45
C ASP A 71 -4.47 -25.06 -12.67
N ASP A 72 -5.21 -26.17 -12.72
CA ASP A 72 -6.57 -26.25 -12.15
C ASP A 72 -6.60 -25.95 -10.64
N ASP A 73 -5.60 -26.42 -9.88
CA ASP A 73 -5.48 -26.15 -8.44
C ASP A 73 -5.16 -24.68 -8.17
N ALA A 74 -4.31 -24.08 -8.99
CA ALA A 74 -3.94 -22.68 -8.87
C ALA A 74 -5.11 -21.77 -9.24
N GLU A 75 -5.90 -22.11 -10.24
CA GLU A 75 -7.10 -21.36 -10.60
C GLU A 75 -8.12 -21.40 -9.46
N ALA A 76 -8.39 -22.60 -8.91
CA ALA A 76 -9.27 -22.76 -7.76
C ALA A 76 -8.78 -21.94 -6.56
N PHE A 77 -7.48 -22.03 -6.22
CA PHE A 77 -6.88 -21.26 -5.12
C PHE A 77 -6.94 -19.75 -5.37
N TRP A 78 -6.73 -19.31 -6.60
CA TRP A 78 -6.82 -17.89 -6.97
C TRP A 78 -8.21 -17.34 -6.70
N VAL A 79 -9.24 -18.04 -7.17
CA VAL A 79 -10.64 -17.59 -7.06
C VAL A 79 -11.14 -17.64 -5.60
N THR A 80 -10.81 -18.70 -4.87
CA THR A 80 -11.39 -18.93 -3.54
C THR A 80 -10.63 -18.27 -2.40
N ASP A 81 -9.33 -18.03 -2.54
CA ASP A 81 -8.47 -17.56 -1.46
C ASP A 81 -7.66 -16.30 -1.82
N ALA A 82 -6.86 -16.35 -2.88
CA ALA A 82 -5.89 -15.30 -3.17
C ALA A 82 -6.54 -13.98 -3.57
N TYR A 83 -7.42 -14.00 -4.57
CA TYR A 83 -8.07 -12.80 -5.09
C TYR A 83 -8.96 -12.09 -4.04
N PRO A 84 -9.83 -12.77 -3.27
CA PRO A 84 -10.60 -12.13 -2.21
C PRO A 84 -9.76 -11.44 -1.14
N ARG A 85 -8.59 -11.97 -0.81
CA ARG A 85 -7.66 -11.32 0.13
C ARG A 85 -7.07 -10.02 -0.43
N LEU A 86 -6.85 -9.95 -1.74
CA LEU A 86 -6.29 -8.78 -2.41
C LEU A 86 -7.32 -7.66 -2.60
N GLU A 87 -8.58 -8.04 -2.79
CA GLU A 87 -9.72 -7.10 -2.95
C GLU A 87 -10.29 -6.62 -1.61
N ASN A 88 -9.74 -7.08 -0.48
CA ASN A 88 -10.19 -6.62 0.83
C ASN A 88 -9.98 -5.11 0.95
N ILE A 89 -11.10 -4.39 0.90
CA ILE A 89 -11.17 -2.93 0.77
C ILE A 89 -10.48 -2.27 1.94
N ARG A 90 -9.55 -1.38 1.63
CA ARG A 90 -8.82 -0.52 2.56
C ARG A 90 -9.20 0.91 2.27
N HIS A 91 -8.97 1.80 3.21
CA HIS A 91 -9.34 3.19 3.08
C HIS A 91 -8.11 4.09 3.09
N GLY A 92 -8.19 5.24 2.40
CA GLY A 92 -7.15 6.26 2.39
C GLY A 92 -6.07 6.08 1.32
N ALA A 93 -4.93 6.72 1.53
CA ALA A 93 -3.80 6.70 0.59
C ALA A 93 -3.25 5.29 0.34
N ALA A 94 -3.22 4.45 1.37
CA ALA A 94 -2.76 3.07 1.26
C ALA A 94 -3.61 2.23 0.30
N GLU A 95 -4.94 2.45 0.26
CA GLU A 95 -5.83 1.79 -0.71
C GLU A 95 -5.45 2.10 -2.14
N ALA A 96 -5.28 3.39 -2.47
CA ALA A 96 -4.91 3.82 -3.81
C ALA A 96 -3.55 3.24 -4.25
N LEU A 97 -2.57 3.19 -3.33
CA LEU A 97 -1.25 2.64 -3.57
C LEU A 97 -1.25 1.11 -3.76
N LEU A 98 -2.20 0.42 -3.15
CA LEU A 98 -2.32 -1.04 -3.19
C LEU A 98 -3.38 -1.54 -4.18
N ALA A 99 -4.06 -0.64 -4.91
CA ALA A 99 -5.16 -0.96 -5.81
C ALA A 99 -4.82 -1.96 -6.94
N ARG A 100 -3.54 -2.15 -7.28
CA ARG A 100 -3.09 -3.09 -8.32
C ARG A 100 -2.56 -4.42 -7.77
N GLY A 101 -2.92 -4.78 -6.54
CA GLY A 101 -2.43 -5.98 -5.86
C GLY A 101 -2.57 -7.26 -6.68
N ALA A 102 -3.75 -7.52 -7.22
CA ALA A 102 -4.01 -8.70 -8.05
C ALA A 102 -3.07 -8.75 -9.27
N GLY A 103 -2.92 -7.64 -9.99
CA GLY A 103 -2.03 -7.57 -11.14
C GLY A 103 -0.55 -7.77 -10.81
N HIS A 104 -0.10 -7.29 -9.65
CA HIS A 104 1.28 -7.52 -9.18
C HIS A 104 1.49 -8.98 -8.78
N VAL A 105 0.56 -9.58 -8.07
CA VAL A 105 0.66 -10.99 -7.65
C VAL A 105 0.68 -11.92 -8.86
N ILE A 106 -0.17 -11.69 -9.87
CA ILE A 106 -0.13 -12.47 -11.10
C ILE A 106 1.24 -12.37 -11.79
N ARG A 107 1.77 -11.14 -11.98
CA ARG A 107 3.07 -10.94 -12.63
C ARG A 107 4.22 -11.60 -11.87
N LEU A 108 4.21 -11.51 -10.54
CA LEU A 108 5.20 -12.20 -9.70
C LEU A 108 5.06 -13.72 -9.80
N SER A 109 3.83 -14.26 -9.84
CA SER A 109 3.57 -15.69 -10.02
C SER A 109 4.11 -16.19 -11.35
N ILE A 110 3.94 -15.42 -12.43
CA ILE A 110 4.54 -15.71 -13.75
C ILE A 110 6.06 -15.75 -13.64
N ILE A 111 6.67 -14.73 -13.02
CA ILE A 111 8.12 -14.67 -12.86
C ILE A 111 8.64 -15.89 -12.10
N PHE A 112 7.99 -16.27 -11.01
CA PHE A 112 8.40 -17.44 -10.22
C PHE A 112 8.22 -18.75 -11.01
N ALA A 113 7.11 -18.94 -11.72
CA ALA A 113 6.89 -20.12 -12.53
C ALA A 113 7.94 -20.25 -13.65
N VAL A 114 8.20 -19.16 -14.36
CA VAL A 114 9.23 -19.14 -15.42
C VAL A 114 10.63 -19.36 -14.84
N SER A 115 10.94 -18.82 -13.67
CA SER A 115 12.25 -19.04 -13.01
C SER A 115 12.46 -20.49 -12.59
N GLU A 116 11.39 -21.25 -12.36
CA GLU A 116 11.41 -22.69 -12.07
C GLU A 116 11.27 -23.56 -13.32
N ASN A 117 11.31 -22.98 -14.53
CA ASN A 117 11.08 -23.65 -15.80
C ASN A 117 9.70 -24.37 -15.88
N CYS A 118 8.69 -23.82 -15.21
CA CYS A 118 7.33 -24.35 -15.28
C CYS A 118 6.58 -23.70 -16.45
N HIS A 119 5.77 -24.52 -17.14
CA HIS A 119 4.90 -24.06 -18.24
C HIS A 119 3.51 -23.61 -17.74
N THR A 120 3.22 -23.86 -16.46
CA THR A 120 1.99 -23.43 -15.77
C THR A 120 2.31 -22.76 -14.45
N ILE A 121 1.41 -21.90 -14.01
CA ILE A 121 1.47 -21.27 -12.69
C ILE A 121 0.75 -22.18 -11.70
N GLY A 122 1.49 -22.81 -10.79
CA GLY A 122 0.92 -23.60 -9.70
C GLY A 122 0.68 -22.78 -8.43
N VAL A 123 -0.05 -23.37 -7.47
CA VAL A 123 -0.38 -22.76 -6.17
C VAL A 123 0.86 -22.23 -5.42
N ARG A 124 2.00 -22.93 -5.52
CA ARG A 124 3.25 -22.49 -4.86
C ARG A 124 3.75 -21.14 -5.37
N HIS A 125 3.60 -20.87 -6.66
CA HIS A 125 4.03 -19.62 -7.27
C HIS A 125 3.15 -18.44 -6.81
N ILE A 126 1.82 -18.69 -6.70
CA ILE A 126 0.88 -17.69 -6.16
C ILE A 126 1.19 -17.42 -4.67
N LYS A 127 1.44 -18.45 -3.87
CA LYS A 127 1.80 -18.29 -2.45
C LYS A 127 3.10 -17.50 -2.26
N ALA A 128 4.12 -17.75 -3.08
CA ALA A 128 5.37 -17.00 -3.07
C ALA A 128 5.12 -15.53 -3.46
N ALA A 129 4.33 -15.28 -4.49
CA ALA A 129 3.95 -13.93 -4.92
C ALA A 129 3.15 -13.18 -3.84
N LEU A 130 2.21 -13.85 -3.18
CA LEU A 130 1.46 -13.30 -2.05
C LEU A 130 2.39 -12.93 -0.87
N ALA A 131 3.40 -13.74 -0.57
CA ALA A 131 4.36 -13.42 0.49
C ALA A 131 5.11 -12.12 0.21
N VAL A 132 5.55 -11.89 -1.03
CA VAL A 132 6.15 -10.62 -1.47
C VAL A 132 5.14 -9.49 -1.36
N TRP A 133 3.92 -9.71 -1.85
CA TRP A 133 2.86 -8.70 -1.81
C TRP A 133 2.49 -8.27 -0.39
N PHE A 134 2.36 -9.19 0.54
CA PHE A 134 2.08 -8.87 1.95
C PHE A 134 3.23 -8.10 2.61
N TYR A 135 4.45 -8.28 2.15
CA TYR A 135 5.56 -7.43 2.59
C TYR A 135 5.44 -6.00 2.04
N VAL A 136 5.08 -5.86 0.76
CA VAL A 136 4.77 -4.56 0.14
C VAL A 136 3.63 -3.87 0.87
N GLU A 137 2.55 -4.58 1.15
CA GLU A 137 1.41 -4.07 1.90
C GLU A 137 1.80 -3.51 3.27
N ARG A 138 2.59 -4.26 4.03
CA ARG A 138 3.11 -3.81 5.33
C ARG A 138 4.03 -2.60 5.17
N SER A 139 4.83 -2.56 4.11
CA SER A 139 5.70 -1.42 3.82
C SER A 139 4.89 -0.16 3.50
N VAL A 140 3.86 -0.26 2.68
CA VAL A 140 2.96 0.86 2.36
C VAL A 140 2.23 1.34 3.61
N LYS A 141 1.70 0.42 4.43
CA LYS A 141 1.06 0.78 5.70
C LYS A 141 2.04 1.46 6.67
N HIS A 142 3.27 1.00 6.74
CA HIS A 142 4.29 1.63 7.59
C HIS A 142 4.66 3.04 7.11
N LEU A 143 4.75 3.26 5.80
CA LEU A 143 5.16 4.53 5.22
C LEU A 143 4.05 5.57 5.17
N PHE A 144 2.84 5.15 4.82
CA PHE A 144 1.72 6.06 4.57
C PHE A 144 0.64 5.95 5.64
N GLY A 145 0.61 4.84 6.39
CA GLY A 145 -0.31 4.61 7.50
C GLY A 145 -1.77 4.90 7.13
N ASP A 146 -2.39 5.72 7.97
CA ASP A 146 -3.74 6.22 7.76
C ASP A 146 -3.75 7.59 7.08
N SER A 147 -2.68 7.94 6.34
CA SER A 147 -2.67 9.17 5.57
C SER A 147 -3.81 9.18 4.58
N THR A 148 -4.52 10.28 4.52
CA THR A 148 -5.60 10.50 3.55
C THR A 148 -5.06 10.97 2.19
N GLY A 149 -3.77 11.31 2.12
CA GLY A 149 -3.16 11.99 0.99
C GLY A 149 -3.52 13.48 0.89
N ASP A 150 -4.26 14.01 1.89
CA ASP A 150 -4.59 15.42 2.02
C ASP A 150 -3.93 16.00 3.27
N ALA A 151 -2.93 16.86 3.08
CA ALA A 151 -2.13 17.39 4.17
C ALA A 151 -2.95 18.11 5.25
N LYS A 152 -4.06 18.78 4.87
CA LYS A 152 -4.95 19.43 5.83
C LYS A 152 -5.76 18.42 6.64
N ALA A 153 -6.22 17.35 5.99
CA ALA A 153 -6.94 16.28 6.67
C ALA A 153 -6.03 15.49 7.60
N ASP A 154 -4.83 15.18 7.15
CA ASP A 154 -3.82 14.46 7.93
C ASP A 154 -3.38 15.27 9.16
N HIS A 155 -3.21 16.59 9.02
CA HIS A 155 -2.94 17.48 10.15
C HIS A 155 -4.09 17.45 11.19
N ILE A 156 -5.33 17.59 10.76
CA ILE A 156 -6.49 17.52 11.66
C ILE A 156 -6.60 16.14 12.32
N LEU A 157 -6.36 15.06 11.58
CA LEU A 157 -6.39 13.71 12.13
C LEU A 157 -5.32 13.51 13.23
N GLN A 158 -4.11 14.03 13.00
CA GLN A 158 -3.03 13.97 13.98
C GLN A 158 -3.42 14.68 15.29
N GLU A 159 -4.02 15.87 15.19
CA GLU A 159 -4.46 16.63 16.34
C GLU A 159 -5.63 15.94 17.08
N LEU A 160 -6.57 15.36 16.34
CA LEU A 160 -7.66 14.59 16.92
C LEU A 160 -7.17 13.35 17.70
N ARG A 161 -6.09 12.70 17.22
CA ARG A 161 -5.47 11.56 17.92
C ARG A 161 -4.79 11.95 19.21
N ALA A 162 -4.31 13.18 19.33
CA ALA A 162 -3.72 13.70 20.56
C ALA A 162 -4.78 13.98 21.64
N ILE A 163 -6.06 14.06 21.27
CA ILE A 163 -7.17 14.41 22.18
C ILE A 163 -8.24 13.31 22.15
N PRO A 164 -8.18 12.32 23.07
CA PRO A 164 -9.09 11.16 23.07
C PRO A 164 -10.59 11.54 23.14
N GLY A 165 -10.92 12.69 23.74
CA GLY A 165 -12.28 13.22 23.79
C GLY A 165 -12.77 13.85 22.49
N GLY A 166 -11.91 13.95 21.48
CA GLY A 166 -12.19 14.62 20.22
C GLY A 166 -12.33 16.14 20.35
N MET A 167 -12.58 16.80 19.23
CA MET A 167 -12.70 18.26 19.15
C MET A 167 -13.99 18.68 18.45
N THR A 168 -14.53 19.81 18.87
CA THR A 168 -15.62 20.47 18.17
C THR A 168 -15.09 21.22 16.93
N ARG A 169 -15.97 21.53 15.99
CA ARG A 169 -15.62 22.31 14.82
C ARG A 169 -15.02 23.68 15.18
N LEU A 170 -15.46 24.28 16.28
CA LEU A 170 -14.93 25.56 16.78
C LEU A 170 -13.48 25.41 17.28
N GLU A 171 -13.21 24.37 18.04
CA GLU A 171 -11.86 24.06 18.54
C GLU A 171 -10.91 23.76 17.38
N LEU A 172 -11.35 22.99 16.37
CA LEU A 172 -10.58 22.75 15.14
C LEU A 172 -10.28 24.04 14.36
N HIS A 173 -11.24 24.95 14.28
CA HIS A 173 -11.02 26.27 13.68
C HIS A 173 -9.98 27.10 14.44
N ALA A 174 -10.01 27.07 15.76
CA ALA A 174 -9.04 27.78 16.61
C ALA A 174 -7.64 27.16 16.43
N LEU A 175 -7.53 25.83 16.44
CA LEU A 175 -6.29 25.09 16.26
C LEU A 175 -5.60 25.41 14.93
N THR A 176 -6.36 25.54 13.85
CA THR A 176 -5.82 25.86 12.51
C THR A 176 -5.52 27.34 12.30
N GLY A 177 -5.56 28.16 13.37
CA GLY A 177 -5.34 29.61 13.30
C GLY A 177 -6.34 30.31 12.38
N ARG A 178 -7.50 29.70 12.14
CA ARG A 178 -8.55 30.17 11.20
C ARG A 178 -8.12 30.23 9.74
N HIS A 179 -7.01 29.59 9.39
CA HIS A 179 -6.54 29.54 8.00
C HIS A 179 -7.37 28.61 7.08
N TYR A 180 -8.16 27.68 7.67
CA TYR A 180 -9.00 26.79 6.90
C TYR A 180 -10.40 27.38 6.73
N LYS A 181 -10.90 27.36 5.48
CA LYS A 181 -12.26 27.82 5.16
C LYS A 181 -13.31 26.79 5.60
N SER A 182 -14.55 27.21 5.78
CA SER A 182 -15.65 26.28 6.08
C SER A 182 -15.81 25.14 5.05
N SER A 183 -15.52 25.42 3.80
CA SER A 183 -15.49 24.41 2.72
C SER A 183 -14.41 23.36 2.92
N ASP A 184 -13.22 23.77 3.42
CA ASP A 184 -12.14 22.82 3.75
C ASP A 184 -12.61 21.86 4.85
N PHE A 185 -13.19 22.36 5.92
CA PHE A 185 -13.70 21.52 7.01
C PHE A 185 -14.76 20.52 6.56
N ASN A 186 -15.69 20.93 5.68
CA ASN A 186 -16.68 20.03 5.13
C ASN A 186 -16.05 18.92 4.28
N ARG A 187 -15.08 19.27 3.44
CA ARG A 187 -14.33 18.33 2.62
C ARG A 187 -13.51 17.37 3.47
N ILE A 188 -12.74 17.87 4.45
CA ILE A 188 -11.92 17.09 5.37
C ILE A 188 -12.81 16.12 6.18
N ARG A 189 -13.94 16.62 6.72
CA ARG A 189 -14.90 15.78 7.43
C ARG A 189 -15.35 14.58 6.60
N ASN A 190 -15.80 14.83 5.37
CA ASN A 190 -16.28 13.78 4.50
C ASN A 190 -15.18 12.78 4.16
N LEU A 191 -13.98 13.25 3.87
CA LEU A 191 -12.81 12.42 3.57
C LEU A 191 -12.44 11.54 4.77
N LEU A 192 -12.35 12.08 5.98
CA LEU A 192 -12.03 11.33 7.19
C LEU A 192 -13.13 10.34 7.58
N LEU A 193 -14.41 10.69 7.37
CA LEU A 193 -15.54 9.78 7.59
C LEU A 193 -15.54 8.62 6.59
N GLN A 194 -15.34 8.89 5.30
CA GLN A 194 -15.23 7.86 4.27
C GLN A 194 -14.07 6.90 4.52
N ALA A 195 -12.93 7.45 4.98
CA ALA A 195 -11.78 6.67 5.39
C ALA A 195 -11.96 5.94 6.74
N ARG A 196 -13.11 6.13 7.44
CA ARG A 196 -13.39 5.57 8.78
C ARG A 196 -12.34 5.94 9.85
N LEU A 197 -11.68 7.08 9.67
CA LEU A 197 -10.62 7.56 10.57
C LEU A 197 -11.17 8.41 11.70
N ILE A 198 -12.40 8.89 11.60
CA ILE A 198 -13.11 9.62 12.63
C ILE A 198 -14.56 9.14 12.81
N LEU A 199 -15.08 9.35 14.01
CA LEU A 199 -16.49 9.34 14.31
C LEU A 199 -16.95 10.79 14.54
N VAL A 200 -18.15 11.10 14.09
CA VAL A 200 -18.76 12.41 14.31
C VAL A 200 -20.01 12.24 15.16
N THR A 201 -20.01 12.88 16.33
CA THR A 201 -21.16 12.91 17.24
C THR A 201 -21.76 14.31 17.25
N THR A 202 -23.08 14.38 17.37
CA THR A 202 -23.80 15.65 17.45
C THR A 202 -24.52 15.72 18.79
N SER A 203 -24.23 16.75 19.59
CA SER A 203 -24.87 16.98 20.87
C SER A 203 -25.86 18.14 20.76
N PRO A 204 -27.12 17.96 21.19
CA PRO A 204 -28.08 19.06 21.25
C PRO A 204 -27.62 20.10 22.27
N THR A 205 -27.81 21.38 21.96
CA THR A 205 -27.57 22.50 22.85
C THR A 205 -28.80 23.40 22.85
N ALA A 206 -28.87 24.40 23.74
CA ALA A 206 -29.95 25.38 23.75
C ALA A 206 -30.02 26.23 22.44
N GLY A 207 -29.03 26.09 21.55
CA GLY A 207 -28.95 26.76 20.26
C GLY A 207 -28.66 25.76 19.12
N ARG A 208 -27.67 26.06 18.28
CA ARG A 208 -27.29 25.19 17.17
C ARG A 208 -26.58 23.93 17.74
N PRO A 209 -26.93 22.71 17.26
CA PRO A 209 -26.27 21.48 17.68
C PRO A 209 -24.75 21.57 17.51
N VAL A 210 -23.99 21.06 18.45
CA VAL A 210 -22.54 21.03 18.43
C VAL A 210 -22.06 19.69 17.87
N GLU A 211 -21.30 19.75 16.79
CA GLU A 211 -20.65 18.61 16.15
C GLU A 211 -19.26 18.41 16.76
N ARG A 212 -18.94 17.17 17.18
CA ARG A 212 -17.64 16.77 17.73
C ARG A 212 -17.05 15.65 16.90
N TRP A 213 -15.80 15.79 16.52
CA TRP A 213 -15.04 14.81 15.75
C TRP A 213 -14.10 14.06 16.68
N ILE A 214 -14.12 12.74 16.62
CA ILE A 214 -13.34 11.85 17.49
C ILE A 214 -12.56 10.92 16.60
N ALA A 215 -11.24 10.83 16.76
CA ALA A 215 -10.44 9.88 16.01
C ALA A 215 -10.80 8.43 16.41
N THR A 216 -10.91 7.54 15.42
CA THR A 216 -11.10 6.12 15.69
C THR A 216 -9.79 5.52 16.24
N PRO A 217 -9.85 4.58 17.20
CA PRO A 217 -8.66 3.84 17.65
C PRO A 217 -7.99 3.11 16.48
N GLN A 218 -6.65 3.00 16.55
CA GLN A 218 -5.84 2.21 15.60
C GLN A 218 -5.92 0.71 15.92
#